data_c300e690fc13cda4405d99dd3635d652
#
_entry.id   c300e690fc13cda4405d99dd3635d652
#
_cell.length_a   1.000
_cell.length_b   1.000
_cell.length_c   1.000
_cell.angle_alpha   90.00
_cell.angle_beta   90.00
_cell.angle_gamma   90.00
#
_symmetry.space_group_name_H-M   'P 1'
#
loop_
_entity.id
_entity.type
_entity.pdbx_description
1 polymer ?
#
loop_
_entity_poly.entity_id
_entity_poly.type
_entity_poly.pdbx_seq_one_letter_code
_entity_poly.pdbx_strand_id
1 'polypeptide(L)'
;TWLSEEAQTKKDAVRAELKKLPFVESVGFAQNAIGSGDTYMGWGRGDGEHRVSLQVLPCDYEYLRTMQLKIVEGRDFNESDMKTGAYVLNKAAMAQYKWLVVGDSIGRQTDWDGQSNYNIVGVCENFKLKSMRNDNSNVAVAFIIFGPSMADWGDRCGQVFVRVAKNQDKIEAKRRIAEVLNKMDKSQKYEMKFLDDDLQQTYVDEFRFISQVKLFAIICIIITIIGVF
;
A
#
# COMPACT_ATOMS: atom_id res chain seq x y z
N THR A 1 1.60 11.66 -2.48
CA THR A 1 1.64 12.21 -3.85
C THR A 1 2.58 11.40 -4.74
N TRP A 2 2.35 11.42 -6.06
CA TRP A 2 3.24 10.81 -7.05
C TRP A 2 4.43 11.72 -7.33
N LEU A 3 5.60 11.11 -7.44
CA LEU A 3 6.83 11.78 -7.90
C LEU A 3 6.89 11.77 -9.43
N SER A 4 7.53 12.80 -10.01
CA SER A 4 7.90 12.77 -11.42
C SER A 4 8.93 11.65 -11.70
N GLU A 5 9.09 11.27 -12.96
CA GLU A 5 10.10 10.27 -13.35
C GLU A 5 11.52 10.69 -12.89
N GLU A 6 11.85 11.95 -13.01
CA GLU A 6 13.15 12.48 -12.57
C GLU A 6 13.30 12.37 -11.03
N ALA A 7 12.28 12.73 -10.26
CA ALA A 7 12.31 12.63 -8.80
C ALA A 7 12.34 11.17 -8.32
N GLN A 8 11.72 10.24 -9.06
CA GLN A 8 11.77 8.80 -8.75
C GLN A 8 13.20 8.24 -8.85
N THR A 9 14.04 8.74 -9.74
CA THR A 9 15.46 8.32 -9.82
C THR A 9 16.30 8.84 -8.65
N LYS A 10 15.78 9.82 -7.89
CA LYS A 10 16.48 10.50 -6.78
C LYS A 10 15.80 10.27 -5.42
N LYS A 11 15.09 9.15 -5.24
CA LYS A 11 14.31 8.86 -4.03
C LYS A 11 15.08 9.05 -2.73
N ASP A 12 16.33 8.60 -2.68
CA ASP A 12 17.15 8.73 -1.46
C ASP A 12 17.48 10.18 -1.14
N ALA A 13 17.70 11.00 -2.16
CA ALA A 13 17.87 12.44 -1.97
C ALA A 13 16.57 13.10 -1.50
N VAL A 14 15.42 12.71 -2.08
CA VAL A 14 14.10 13.19 -1.65
C VAL A 14 13.85 12.82 -0.19
N ARG A 15 14.12 11.56 0.19
CA ARG A 15 14.02 11.09 1.57
C ARG A 15 14.90 11.89 2.51
N ALA A 16 16.17 12.10 2.14
CA ALA A 16 17.12 12.83 2.96
C ALA A 16 16.70 14.29 3.18
N GLU A 17 16.21 14.98 2.15
CA GLU A 17 15.75 16.36 2.27
C GLU A 17 14.48 16.47 3.12
N LEU A 18 13.51 15.56 2.95
CA LEU A 18 12.29 15.55 3.77
C LEU A 18 12.58 15.24 5.24
N LYS A 19 13.53 14.33 5.53
CA LYS A 19 13.96 14.01 6.90
C LYS A 19 14.69 15.17 7.62
N LYS A 20 15.11 16.22 6.91
CA LYS A 20 15.63 17.45 7.56
C LYS A 20 14.55 18.29 8.22
N LEU A 21 13.28 18.07 7.87
CA LEU A 21 12.16 18.74 8.52
C LEU A 21 11.94 18.14 9.91
N PRO A 22 11.99 18.95 11.00
CA PRO A 22 12.02 18.44 12.37
C PRO A 22 10.74 17.69 12.80
N PHE A 23 9.67 17.87 12.04
CA PHE A 23 8.38 17.22 12.28
C PHE A 23 8.17 15.95 11.44
N VAL A 24 9.12 15.60 10.57
CA VAL A 24 9.05 14.37 9.76
C VAL A 24 9.67 13.21 10.52
N GLU A 25 8.87 12.20 10.82
CA GLU A 25 9.31 11.00 11.54
C GLU A 25 9.89 9.94 10.60
N SER A 26 9.24 9.73 9.46
CA SER A 26 9.69 8.75 8.44
C SER A 26 9.18 9.11 7.05
N VAL A 27 9.88 8.58 6.03
CA VAL A 27 9.55 8.76 4.62
C VAL A 27 9.70 7.43 3.91
N GLY A 28 8.62 6.92 3.33
CA GLY A 28 8.58 5.69 2.55
C GLY A 28 8.04 5.93 1.15
N PHE A 29 8.31 5.01 0.25
CA PHE A 29 7.80 5.03 -1.12
C PHE A 29 7.06 3.73 -1.42
N ALA A 30 5.97 3.85 -2.17
CA ALA A 30 5.20 2.69 -2.62
C ALA A 30 4.48 2.97 -3.94
N GLN A 31 3.94 1.95 -4.55
CA GLN A 31 3.10 2.11 -5.73
C GLN A 31 1.79 2.80 -5.37
N ASN A 32 1.14 2.39 -4.29
CA ASN A 32 -0.15 2.90 -3.85
C ASN A 32 -0.19 3.05 -2.33
N ALA A 33 -1.11 3.89 -1.85
CA ALA A 33 -1.46 3.90 -0.43
C ALA A 33 -2.20 2.61 -0.04
N ILE A 34 -2.05 2.18 1.20
CA ILE A 34 -2.90 1.14 1.77
C ILE A 34 -4.35 1.61 1.66
N GLY A 35 -5.20 0.77 1.06
CA GLY A 35 -6.62 1.06 0.90
C GLY A 35 -7.04 1.83 -0.36
N SER A 36 -6.10 2.31 -1.18
CA SER A 36 -6.40 3.13 -2.37
C SER A 36 -6.34 2.41 -3.71
N GLY A 37 -5.90 1.18 -3.75
CA GLY A 37 -5.78 0.44 -5.00
C GLY A 37 -5.61 -1.05 -4.83
N ASP A 38 -6.09 -1.78 -5.82
CA ASP A 38 -5.94 -3.23 -5.88
C ASP A 38 -4.95 -3.60 -6.95
N THR A 39 -3.92 -4.31 -6.54
CA THR A 39 -3.09 -5.01 -7.49
C THR A 39 -3.22 -6.49 -7.17
N TYR A 40 -3.96 -7.22 -8.02
CA TYR A 40 -4.02 -8.67 -7.92
C TYR A 40 -2.96 -9.27 -8.80
N MET A 41 -2.19 -10.18 -8.23
CA MET A 41 -1.20 -10.96 -8.96
C MET A 41 -1.28 -12.40 -8.48
N GLY A 42 -1.21 -13.34 -9.41
CA GLY A 42 -1.01 -14.75 -9.08
C GLY A 42 0.48 -15.01 -8.93
N TRP A 43 0.87 -15.57 -7.81
CA TRP A 43 2.25 -15.96 -7.51
C TRP A 43 2.33 -17.45 -7.23
N GLY A 44 3.51 -18.01 -7.28
CA GLY A 44 3.74 -19.42 -7.03
C GLY A 44 5.13 -19.69 -6.49
N ARG A 45 5.44 -20.97 -6.29
CA ARG A 45 6.80 -21.46 -6.03
C ARG A 45 7.37 -22.09 -7.30
N GLY A 46 8.68 -22.15 -7.39
CA GLY A 46 9.38 -22.76 -8.51
C GLY A 46 9.17 -24.30 -8.64
N ASP A 47 8.52 -24.95 -7.65
CA ASP A 47 8.13 -26.36 -7.70
C ASP A 47 6.91 -26.63 -8.61
N GLY A 48 6.22 -25.59 -9.05
CA GLY A 48 5.05 -25.69 -9.93
C GLY A 48 3.76 -26.22 -9.27
N GLU A 49 3.83 -26.72 -8.04
CA GLU A 49 2.69 -27.30 -7.33
C GLU A 49 1.97 -26.28 -6.47
N HIS A 50 2.73 -25.42 -5.81
CA HIS A 50 2.19 -24.44 -4.84
C HIS A 50 1.91 -23.11 -5.51
N ARG A 51 0.67 -22.67 -5.43
CA ARG A 51 0.21 -21.39 -5.98
C ARG A 51 -0.45 -20.57 -4.92
N VAL A 52 -0.21 -19.27 -4.96
CA VAL A 52 -0.83 -18.28 -4.10
C VAL A 52 -1.48 -17.18 -4.94
N SER A 53 -2.55 -16.61 -4.47
CA SER A 53 -3.15 -15.40 -5.03
C SER A 53 -3.14 -14.35 -3.94
N LEU A 54 -2.39 -13.27 -4.15
CA LEU A 54 -2.14 -12.23 -3.17
C LEU A 54 -2.48 -10.87 -3.78
N GLN A 55 -2.93 -9.96 -2.96
CA GLN A 55 -2.82 -8.55 -3.29
C GLN A 55 -1.40 -8.11 -3.03
N VAL A 56 -0.70 -7.65 -4.06
CA VAL A 56 0.70 -7.28 -3.99
C VAL A 56 0.86 -5.78 -4.04
N LEU A 57 1.56 -5.24 -3.05
CA LEU A 57 1.85 -3.81 -2.89
C LEU A 57 3.37 -3.59 -2.99
N PRO A 58 3.89 -3.16 -4.15
CA PRO A 58 5.28 -2.74 -4.27
C PRO A 58 5.57 -1.55 -3.36
N CYS A 59 6.65 -1.67 -2.60
CA CYS A 59 7.08 -0.63 -1.67
C CYS A 59 8.60 -0.65 -1.46
N ASP A 60 9.12 0.38 -0.80
CA ASP A 60 10.50 0.43 -0.34
C ASP A 60 10.66 -0.06 1.10
N TYR A 61 11.90 -0.12 1.57
CA TYR A 61 12.25 -0.64 2.90
C TYR A 61 11.80 0.23 4.09
N GLU A 62 11.39 1.48 3.86
CA GLU A 62 10.90 2.38 4.92
C GLU A 62 9.35 2.44 4.97
N TYR A 63 8.66 1.88 3.97
CA TYR A 63 7.23 2.06 3.82
C TYR A 63 6.41 1.46 4.97
N LEU A 64 6.71 0.22 5.38
CA LEU A 64 5.96 -0.45 6.45
C LEU A 64 6.07 0.33 7.77
N ARG A 65 7.29 0.81 8.06
CA ARG A 65 7.55 1.67 9.23
C ARG A 65 6.80 2.99 9.12
N THR A 66 6.79 3.62 7.93
CA THR A 66 6.05 4.86 7.68
C THR A 66 4.56 4.68 7.90
N MET A 67 4.02 3.52 7.52
CA MET A 67 2.60 3.17 7.74
C MET A 67 2.33 2.61 9.15
N GLN A 68 3.37 2.43 9.99
CA GLN A 68 3.29 1.83 11.33
C GLN A 68 2.70 0.41 11.34
N LEU A 69 2.96 -0.37 10.31
CA LEU A 69 2.57 -1.77 10.28
C LEU A 69 3.46 -2.58 11.24
N LYS A 70 2.82 -3.28 12.16
CA LYS A 70 3.53 -4.06 13.16
C LYS A 70 3.93 -5.42 12.59
N ILE A 71 5.22 -5.71 12.62
CA ILE A 71 5.75 -7.04 12.32
C ILE A 71 5.52 -7.95 13.51
N VAL A 72 4.98 -9.14 13.27
CA VAL A 72 4.62 -10.14 14.30
C VAL A 72 5.49 -11.38 14.24
N GLU A 73 6.12 -11.64 13.10
CA GLU A 73 7.05 -12.75 12.92
C GLU A 73 8.13 -12.34 11.91
N GLY A 74 9.34 -12.85 12.06
CA GLY A 74 10.47 -12.48 11.23
C GLY A 74 10.94 -11.05 11.45
N ARG A 75 11.21 -10.32 10.37
CA ARG A 75 11.71 -8.94 10.40
C ARG A 75 11.01 -8.04 9.40
N ASP A 76 11.13 -6.74 9.61
CA ASP A 76 10.81 -5.71 8.62
C ASP A 76 11.81 -5.70 7.47
N PHE A 77 11.48 -5.03 6.39
CA PHE A 77 12.41 -4.75 5.31
C PHE A 77 13.61 -3.93 5.79
N ASN A 78 14.70 -4.10 5.08
CA ASN A 78 15.90 -3.29 5.23
C ASN A 78 16.48 -2.91 3.86
N GLU A 79 17.46 -2.01 3.86
CA GLU A 79 18.05 -1.51 2.62
C GLU A 79 18.68 -2.60 1.74
N SER A 80 19.21 -3.68 2.34
CA SER A 80 19.80 -4.79 1.57
C SER A 80 18.77 -5.54 0.75
N ASP A 81 17.50 -5.54 1.14
CA ASP A 81 16.41 -6.19 0.41
C ASP A 81 16.16 -5.52 -0.96
N MET A 82 16.55 -4.26 -1.14
CA MET A 82 16.53 -3.60 -2.45
C MET A 82 17.44 -4.26 -3.48
N LYS A 83 18.46 -5.01 -3.02
CA LYS A 83 19.41 -5.72 -3.89
C LYS A 83 19.00 -7.15 -4.20
N THR A 84 18.22 -7.76 -3.34
CA THR A 84 17.85 -9.18 -3.44
C THR A 84 16.38 -9.40 -3.77
N GLY A 85 15.53 -8.44 -3.45
CA GLY A 85 14.08 -8.63 -3.41
C GLY A 85 13.65 -9.33 -2.12
N ALA A 86 12.44 -9.03 -1.64
CA ALA A 86 11.87 -9.64 -0.46
C ALA A 86 10.35 -9.47 -0.39
N TYR A 87 9.70 -10.34 0.40
CA TYR A 87 8.28 -10.23 0.75
C TYR A 87 8.09 -10.07 2.25
N VAL A 88 7.10 -9.25 2.62
CA VAL A 88 6.44 -9.30 3.93
C VAL A 88 4.96 -9.58 3.68
N LEU A 89 4.46 -10.66 4.27
CA LEU A 89 3.06 -11.07 4.15
C LEU A 89 2.25 -10.57 5.36
N ASN A 90 0.92 -10.49 5.21
CA ASN A 90 0.08 -10.28 6.36
C ASN A 90 -0.38 -11.61 7.00
N LYS A 91 -0.89 -11.57 8.22
CA LYS A 91 -1.42 -12.77 8.92
C LYS A 91 -2.48 -13.51 8.11
N ALA A 92 -3.32 -12.79 7.33
CA ALA A 92 -4.35 -13.40 6.51
C ALA A 92 -3.76 -14.27 5.40
N ALA A 93 -2.66 -13.84 4.77
CA ALA A 93 -1.94 -14.65 3.78
C ALA A 93 -1.40 -15.94 4.41
N MET A 94 -0.76 -15.83 5.58
CA MET A 94 -0.25 -17.00 6.29
C MET A 94 -1.37 -17.96 6.75
N ALA A 95 -2.51 -17.43 7.17
CA ALA A 95 -3.66 -18.25 7.57
C ALA A 95 -4.31 -18.97 6.37
N GLN A 96 -4.34 -18.32 5.20
CA GLN A 96 -4.89 -18.88 3.96
C GLN A 96 -3.95 -19.94 3.37
N TYR A 97 -2.65 -19.69 3.39
CA TYR A 97 -1.63 -20.57 2.83
C TYR A 97 -0.77 -21.17 3.94
N LYS A 98 -1.35 -22.12 4.68
CA LYS A 98 -0.73 -22.75 5.88
C LYS A 98 0.59 -23.47 5.64
N TRP A 99 0.96 -23.70 4.39
CA TRP A 99 2.22 -24.30 3.98
C TRP A 99 3.36 -23.28 3.86
N LEU A 100 3.04 -21.96 3.85
CA LEU A 100 4.04 -20.91 3.86
C LEU A 100 4.60 -20.68 5.26
N VAL A 101 5.90 -20.49 5.33
CA VAL A 101 6.62 -20.07 6.54
C VAL A 101 7.59 -18.94 6.22
N VAL A 102 8.00 -18.18 7.24
CA VAL A 102 9.06 -17.18 7.09
C VAL A 102 10.36 -17.87 6.65
N GLY A 103 11.00 -17.35 5.62
CA GLY A 103 12.17 -17.97 4.97
C GLY A 103 11.84 -18.72 3.69
N ASP A 104 10.58 -19.11 3.46
CA ASP A 104 10.14 -19.62 2.18
C ASP A 104 10.28 -18.59 1.06
N SER A 105 10.36 -19.06 -0.17
CA SER A 105 10.38 -18.20 -1.34
C SER A 105 9.13 -18.38 -2.21
N ILE A 106 8.61 -17.26 -2.69
CA ILE A 106 7.52 -17.20 -3.67
C ILE A 106 7.89 -16.23 -4.79
N GLY A 107 7.25 -16.35 -5.93
CA GLY A 107 7.54 -15.52 -7.08
C GLY A 107 6.43 -15.49 -8.12
N ARG A 108 6.75 -14.99 -9.30
CA ARG A 108 5.79 -14.89 -10.41
C ARG A 108 5.32 -16.28 -10.85
N GLN A 109 4.03 -16.39 -11.08
CA GLN A 109 3.42 -17.65 -11.50
C GLN A 109 3.96 -18.18 -12.85
N THR A 110 4.52 -17.31 -13.68
CA THR A 110 5.09 -17.64 -14.98
C THR A 110 6.55 -18.08 -14.93
N ASP A 111 7.22 -17.91 -13.79
CA ASP A 111 8.64 -18.23 -13.65
C ASP A 111 8.80 -19.61 -13.04
N TRP A 112 8.71 -20.60 -13.90
CA TRP A 112 8.85 -22.02 -13.53
C TRP A 112 10.26 -22.41 -13.04
N ASP A 113 11.25 -21.61 -13.41
CA ASP A 113 12.64 -21.80 -12.99
C ASP A 113 12.96 -21.18 -11.60
N GLY A 114 12.01 -20.43 -11.04
CA GLY A 114 12.14 -19.79 -9.73
C GLY A 114 13.10 -18.60 -9.69
N GLN A 115 13.56 -18.10 -10.83
CA GLN A 115 14.54 -16.99 -10.86
C GLN A 115 14.01 -15.69 -10.24
N SER A 116 12.71 -15.43 -10.32
CA SER A 116 12.08 -14.28 -9.68
C SER A 116 11.44 -14.58 -8.33
N ASN A 117 11.80 -15.68 -7.70
CA ASN A 117 11.35 -15.98 -6.35
C ASN A 117 12.17 -15.17 -5.34
N TYR A 118 11.46 -14.52 -4.40
CA TYR A 118 12.07 -13.82 -3.29
C TYR A 118 11.60 -14.41 -1.96
N ASN A 119 12.43 -14.26 -0.94
CA ASN A 119 12.16 -14.81 0.37
C ASN A 119 11.10 -13.99 1.11
N ILE A 120 10.25 -14.69 1.85
CA ILE A 120 9.38 -14.11 2.86
C ILE A 120 10.24 -13.78 4.08
N VAL A 121 10.48 -12.50 4.34
CA VAL A 121 11.36 -12.08 5.45
C VAL A 121 10.60 -11.77 6.72
N GLY A 122 9.28 -11.58 6.63
CA GLY A 122 8.46 -11.30 7.80
C GLY A 122 6.96 -11.39 7.55
N VAL A 123 6.23 -11.30 8.65
CA VAL A 123 4.77 -11.28 8.67
C VAL A 123 4.31 -10.07 9.46
N CYS A 124 3.42 -9.27 8.90
CA CYS A 124 2.81 -8.15 9.59
C CYS A 124 1.38 -8.46 10.06
N GLU A 125 0.87 -7.65 10.99
CA GLU A 125 -0.53 -7.72 11.41
C GLU A 125 -1.46 -7.45 10.22
N ASN A 126 -2.69 -7.95 10.33
CA ASN A 126 -3.74 -7.59 9.38
C ASN A 126 -4.09 -6.12 9.52
N PHE A 127 -4.44 -5.50 8.42
CA PHE A 127 -4.87 -4.10 8.35
C PHE A 127 -6.06 -4.00 7.40
N LYS A 128 -6.81 -2.91 7.51
CA LYS A 128 -7.96 -2.67 6.62
C LYS A 128 -7.46 -2.16 5.28
N LEU A 129 -7.71 -2.92 4.22
CA LEU A 129 -7.31 -2.58 2.85
C LEU A 129 -8.28 -1.67 2.14
N LYS A 130 -9.56 -1.76 2.50
CA LYS A 130 -10.66 -1.05 1.88
C LYS A 130 -11.69 -0.62 2.89
N SER A 131 -12.69 0.08 2.40
CA SER A 131 -13.89 0.52 3.07
C SER A 131 -14.48 -0.50 4.06
N MET A 132 -15.19 0.02 5.07
CA MET A 132 -15.87 -0.77 6.10
C MET A 132 -16.95 -1.70 5.57
N ARG A 133 -17.35 -1.56 4.32
CA ARG A 133 -18.46 -2.34 3.71
C ARG A 133 -18.12 -3.80 3.47
N ASN A 134 -16.84 -4.09 3.27
CA ASN A 134 -16.34 -5.46 3.18
C ASN A 134 -15.37 -5.68 4.34
N ASP A 135 -15.54 -6.75 5.09
CA ASP A 135 -14.55 -7.19 6.09
C ASP A 135 -13.30 -7.69 5.36
N ASN A 136 -12.50 -6.73 4.85
CA ASN A 136 -11.26 -7.00 4.13
C ASN A 136 -10.06 -7.23 5.06
N SER A 137 -10.30 -7.40 6.37
CA SER A 137 -9.24 -7.70 7.33
C SER A 137 -8.58 -9.06 7.06
N ASN A 138 -9.27 -9.95 6.31
CA ASN A 138 -8.82 -11.29 5.98
C ASN A 138 -8.30 -11.44 4.53
N VAL A 139 -8.07 -10.35 3.82
CA VAL A 139 -7.47 -10.43 2.48
C VAL A 139 -5.99 -10.75 2.59
N ALA A 140 -5.55 -11.74 1.79
CA ALA A 140 -4.14 -12.12 1.71
C ALA A 140 -3.34 -11.04 0.96
N VAL A 141 -2.43 -10.38 1.66
CA VAL A 141 -1.62 -9.27 1.14
C VAL A 141 -0.14 -9.58 1.27
N ALA A 142 0.61 -9.18 0.25
CA ALA A 142 2.06 -9.18 0.24
C ALA A 142 2.59 -7.78 -0.05
N PHE A 143 3.47 -7.28 0.79
CA PHE A 143 4.36 -6.18 0.44
C PHE A 143 5.58 -6.76 -0.26
N ILE A 144 6.05 -6.10 -1.31
CA ILE A 144 7.19 -6.57 -2.09
C ILE A 144 8.20 -5.45 -2.33
N ILE A 145 9.46 -5.79 -2.17
CA ILE A 145 10.58 -5.05 -2.74
C ILE A 145 11.06 -5.81 -3.96
N PHE A 146 11.02 -5.17 -5.13
CA PHE A 146 11.54 -5.76 -6.35
C PHE A 146 13.08 -5.76 -6.35
N GLY A 147 13.64 -6.95 -6.53
CA GLY A 147 15.06 -7.16 -6.77
C GLY A 147 15.40 -7.22 -8.27
N PRO A 148 16.67 -7.47 -8.60
CA PRO A 148 17.15 -7.46 -9.98
C PRO A 148 16.45 -8.46 -10.92
N SER A 149 16.00 -9.60 -10.42
CA SER A 149 15.29 -10.62 -11.22
C SER A 149 13.90 -10.19 -11.69
N MET A 150 13.34 -9.12 -11.13
CA MET A 150 12.10 -8.48 -11.56
C MET A 150 12.32 -7.06 -12.09
N ALA A 151 13.52 -6.74 -12.55
CA ALA A 151 13.86 -5.39 -13.03
C ALA A 151 13.03 -4.96 -14.26
N ASP A 152 12.51 -5.91 -15.03
CA ASP A 152 11.58 -5.70 -16.15
C ASP A 152 10.25 -5.04 -15.70
N TRP A 153 9.89 -5.17 -14.43
CA TRP A 153 8.71 -4.52 -13.85
C TRP A 153 8.95 -3.06 -13.49
N GLY A 154 10.21 -2.63 -13.50
CA GLY A 154 10.63 -1.29 -13.14
C GLY A 154 10.39 -0.94 -11.67
N ASP A 155 10.83 0.24 -11.30
CA ASP A 155 10.54 0.79 -9.99
C ASP A 155 9.12 1.35 -9.96
N ARG A 156 8.19 0.61 -9.36
CA ARG A 156 6.79 1.00 -9.25
C ARG A 156 6.48 1.85 -8.02
N CYS A 157 7.47 2.14 -7.18
CA CYS A 157 7.30 2.91 -5.96
C CYS A 157 7.34 4.43 -6.23
N GLY A 158 6.41 4.94 -7.04
CA GLY A 158 6.36 6.34 -7.46
C GLY A 158 5.67 7.29 -6.48
N GLN A 159 4.94 6.78 -5.48
CA GLN A 159 4.30 7.63 -4.48
C GLN A 159 5.19 7.82 -3.25
N VAL A 160 5.31 9.07 -2.79
CA VAL A 160 5.96 9.39 -1.51
C VAL A 160 4.94 9.49 -0.39
N PHE A 161 5.24 8.84 0.72
CA PHE A 161 4.50 8.85 1.97
C PHE A 161 5.37 9.45 3.06
N VAL A 162 4.83 10.40 3.79
CA VAL A 162 5.55 11.12 4.85
C VAL A 162 4.76 11.01 6.14
N ARG A 163 5.37 10.46 7.17
CA ARG A 163 4.81 10.47 8.52
C ARG A 163 5.23 11.72 9.24
N VAL A 164 4.22 12.42 9.74
CA VAL A 164 4.37 13.68 10.47
C VAL A 164 4.04 13.44 11.94
N ALA A 165 4.78 14.08 12.84
CA ALA A 165 4.54 14.03 14.28
C ALA A 165 3.14 14.50 14.64
N LYS A 166 2.51 13.85 15.63
CA LYS A 166 1.09 14.04 15.98
C LYS A 166 0.68 15.47 16.33
N ASN A 167 1.58 16.26 16.90
CA ASN A 167 1.28 17.58 17.43
C ASN A 167 1.63 18.72 16.47
N GLN A 168 1.72 18.45 15.18
CA GLN A 168 2.05 19.45 14.17
C GLN A 168 0.79 20.03 13.52
N ASP A 169 0.87 21.31 13.15
CA ASP A 169 -0.12 21.91 12.28
C ASP A 169 -0.12 21.21 10.92
N LYS A 170 -1.23 20.54 10.60
CA LYS A 170 -1.37 19.77 9.36
C LYS A 170 -1.19 20.64 8.11
N ILE A 171 -1.70 21.87 8.13
CA ILE A 171 -1.64 22.77 6.96
C ILE A 171 -0.20 23.22 6.73
N GLU A 172 0.49 23.63 7.79
CA GLU A 172 1.88 24.06 7.72
C GLU A 172 2.82 22.91 7.34
N ALA A 173 2.64 21.73 7.92
CA ALA A 173 3.40 20.54 7.55
C ALA A 173 3.25 20.20 6.06
N LYS A 174 2.01 20.18 5.55
CA LYS A 174 1.70 19.96 4.14
C LYS A 174 2.40 20.98 3.24
N ARG A 175 2.33 22.27 3.59
CA ARG A 175 2.96 23.36 2.85
C ARG A 175 4.47 23.18 2.77
N ARG A 176 5.14 22.93 3.92
CA ARG A 176 6.60 22.77 3.97
C ARG A 176 7.10 21.54 3.25
N ILE A 177 6.38 20.42 3.33
CA ILE A 177 6.70 19.20 2.55
C ILE A 177 6.59 19.48 1.06
N ALA A 178 5.50 20.12 0.62
CA ALA A 178 5.32 20.49 -0.79
C ALA A 178 6.41 21.47 -1.28
N GLU A 179 6.83 22.43 -0.47
CA GLU A 179 7.94 23.35 -0.79
C GLU A 179 9.26 22.62 -1.03
N VAL A 180 9.58 21.63 -0.16
CA VAL A 180 10.81 20.83 -0.35
C VAL A 180 10.74 20.06 -1.67
N LEU A 181 9.62 19.38 -1.95
CA LEU A 181 9.45 18.63 -3.20
C LEU A 181 9.52 19.54 -4.42
N ASN A 182 8.80 20.67 -4.41
CA ASN A 182 8.79 21.64 -5.52
C ASN A 182 10.17 22.32 -5.73
N LYS A 183 11.00 22.40 -4.69
CA LYS A 183 12.37 22.90 -4.81
C LYS A 183 13.29 21.88 -5.46
N MET A 184 13.10 20.60 -5.15
CA MET A 184 13.91 19.51 -5.69
C MET A 184 13.52 19.16 -7.14
N ASP A 185 12.25 19.27 -7.43
CA ASP A 185 11.69 18.94 -8.74
C ASP A 185 10.71 20.03 -9.17
N LYS A 186 11.05 20.69 -10.26
CA LYS A 186 10.27 21.77 -10.87
C LYS A 186 9.41 21.31 -12.03
N SER A 187 9.45 20.03 -12.37
CA SER A 187 8.72 19.47 -13.52
C SER A 187 7.22 19.43 -13.31
N GLN A 188 6.79 19.36 -12.06
CA GLN A 188 5.38 19.36 -11.69
C GLN A 188 5.14 20.04 -10.35
N LYS A 189 3.89 20.40 -10.09
CA LYS A 189 3.47 20.93 -8.79
C LYS A 189 3.01 19.77 -7.89
N TYR A 190 3.63 19.65 -6.72
CA TYR A 190 3.29 18.62 -5.76
C TYR A 190 2.14 19.06 -4.85
N GLU A 191 1.08 18.27 -4.83
CA GLU A 191 -0.06 18.41 -3.92
C GLU A 191 -0.07 17.25 -2.94
N MET A 192 0.01 17.58 -1.64
CA MET A 192 -0.04 16.58 -0.58
C MET A 192 -1.48 16.40 -0.10
N LYS A 193 -1.84 15.16 0.20
CA LYS A 193 -3.10 14.82 0.86
C LYS A 193 -2.80 14.06 2.14
N PHE A 194 -3.64 14.21 3.15
CA PHE A 194 -3.58 13.34 4.31
C PHE A 194 -4.31 12.04 4.00
N LEU A 195 -3.68 10.93 4.36
CA LEU A 195 -4.28 9.61 4.15
C LEU A 195 -5.58 9.45 4.95
N ASP A 196 -5.64 10.01 6.15
CA ASP A 196 -6.84 9.99 6.99
C ASP A 196 -8.02 10.72 6.32
N ASP A 197 -7.75 11.83 5.64
CA ASP A 197 -8.78 12.61 4.95
C ASP A 197 -9.30 11.84 3.71
N ASP A 198 -8.42 11.19 2.95
CA ASP A 198 -8.81 10.35 1.80
C ASP A 198 -9.64 9.14 2.25
N LEU A 199 -9.27 8.50 3.37
CA LEU A 199 -10.05 7.40 3.96
C LEU A 199 -11.41 7.87 4.45
N GLN A 200 -11.47 9.02 5.14
CA GLN A 200 -12.73 9.59 5.59
C GLN A 200 -13.67 9.96 4.43
N GLN A 201 -13.13 10.50 3.33
CA GLN A 201 -13.93 10.82 2.16
C GLN A 201 -14.57 9.56 1.55
N THR A 202 -13.84 8.47 1.49
CA THR A 202 -14.37 7.18 1.04
C THR A 202 -15.56 6.73 1.90
N TYR A 203 -15.48 6.90 3.23
CA TYR A 203 -16.59 6.59 4.13
C TYR A 203 -17.80 7.50 3.91
N VAL A 204 -17.59 8.80 3.74
CA VAL A 204 -18.67 9.76 3.47
C VAL A 204 -19.43 9.39 2.21
N ASP A 205 -18.74 9.05 1.14
CA ASP A 205 -19.34 8.67 -0.13
C ASP A 205 -20.16 7.37 -0.02
N GLU A 206 -19.71 6.41 0.79
CA GLU A 206 -20.47 5.20 1.09
C GLU A 206 -21.74 5.47 1.89
N PHE A 207 -21.67 6.31 2.92
CA PHE A 207 -22.85 6.69 3.69
C PHE A 207 -23.87 7.45 2.82
N ARG A 208 -23.42 8.30 1.90
CA ARG A 208 -24.30 8.96 0.93
C ARG A 208 -25.01 7.94 0.04
N PHE A 209 -24.28 6.97 -0.49
CA PHE A 209 -24.87 5.91 -1.31
C PHE A 209 -25.92 5.10 -0.54
N ILE A 210 -25.62 4.69 0.71
CA ILE A 210 -26.58 3.98 1.55
C ILE A 210 -27.84 4.82 1.81
N SER A 211 -27.67 6.12 2.04
CA SER A 211 -28.81 7.03 2.25
C SER A 211 -29.69 7.16 1.01
N GLN A 212 -29.09 7.21 -0.18
CA GLN A 212 -29.82 7.19 -1.45
C GLN A 212 -30.61 5.90 -1.65
N VAL A 213 -29.99 4.73 -1.40
CA VAL A 213 -30.67 3.44 -1.50
C VAL A 213 -31.85 3.36 -0.54
N LYS A 214 -31.72 3.83 0.70
CA LYS A 214 -32.82 3.90 1.68
C LYS A 214 -33.98 4.77 1.18
N LEU A 215 -33.66 5.95 0.59
CA LEU A 215 -34.68 6.84 0.04
C LEU A 215 -35.45 6.16 -1.09
N PHE A 216 -34.74 5.53 -2.04
CA PHE A 216 -35.39 4.76 -3.11
C PHE A 216 -36.26 3.62 -2.59
N ALA A 217 -35.81 2.88 -1.58
CA ALA A 217 -36.61 1.82 -0.96
C ALA A 217 -37.92 2.35 -0.37
N ILE A 218 -37.88 3.49 0.33
CA ILE A 218 -39.09 4.13 0.87
C ILE A 218 -40.05 4.53 -0.26
N ILE A 219 -39.55 5.15 -1.33
CA ILE A 219 -40.35 5.53 -2.47
C ILE A 219 -41.03 4.31 -3.11
N CYS A 220 -40.27 3.21 -3.30
CA CYS A 220 -40.82 1.96 -3.83
C CYS A 220 -41.96 1.39 -2.96
N ILE A 221 -41.79 1.43 -1.63
CA ILE A 221 -42.83 1.00 -0.69
C ILE A 221 -44.09 1.86 -0.83
N ILE A 222 -43.95 3.18 -0.91
CA ILE A 222 -45.07 4.10 -1.08
C ILE A 222 -45.82 3.81 -2.39
N ILE A 223 -45.07 3.64 -3.48
CA ILE A 223 -45.68 3.35 -4.81
C ILE A 223 -46.42 2.00 -4.76
N THR A 224 -45.81 0.99 -4.10
CA THR A 224 -46.45 -0.32 -3.96
C THR A 224 -47.78 -0.24 -3.19
N ILE A 225 -47.80 0.53 -2.09
CA ILE A 225 -49.01 0.72 -1.28
C ILE A 225 -50.11 1.41 -2.15
N ILE A 226 -49.76 2.47 -2.89
CA ILE A 226 -50.70 3.20 -3.75
C ILE A 226 -51.20 2.30 -4.91
N GLY A 227 -50.37 1.40 -5.43
CA GLY A 227 -50.71 0.52 -6.53
C GLY A 227 -51.56 -0.70 -6.14
N VAL A 228 -51.67 -1.01 -4.85
CA VAL A 228 -52.47 -2.13 -4.28
C VAL A 228 -53.83 -1.65 -3.84
N PHE A 229 -54.04 -0.36 -3.60
CA PHE A 229 -55.33 0.28 -3.27
C PHE A 229 -55.87 1.09 -4.43
#